data_b0b0e3e994e02b07ee3f247c485a308c
#
_entry.id   b0b0e3e994e02b07ee3f247c485a308c
#
_cell.length_a   1.000
_cell.length_b   1.000
_cell.length_c   1.000
_cell.angle_alpha   90.00
_cell.angle_beta   90.00
_cell.angle_gamma   90.00
#
_symmetry.space_group_name_H-M   'P 1'
#
loop_
_entity.id
_entity.type
_entity.pdbx_description
1 polymer ?
#
loop_
_entity_poly.entity_id
_entity_poly.type
_entity_poly.pdbx_seq_one_letter_code
_entity_poly.pdbx_strand_id
1 'polypeptide(L)'
;PTFVQTMLSSGAQHLAESKAVVKSLTDVETLGGTTVINSDKTGTLTMNAMTSVTMITGGSWYKIEGSGYAKSGAILGPAGETTPDFTGLALGLALCSDATVADDESIIGDPTEAALVVLAAKTGVDAEETRRALPRLALVPFDSEYKFMATFHDRPDTIDGPVVHEPHFACVKGGPDVVLDRCSSALRHGE
;
A
#
# COMPACT_ATOMS: atom_id res chain seq x y z
N PRO A 1 31.07 -22.88 -39.28
CA PRO A 1 31.17 -22.47 -37.87
C PRO A 1 31.14 -20.95 -37.70
N THR A 2 31.94 -20.17 -38.41
CA THR A 2 32.07 -18.71 -38.31
C THR A 2 30.78 -17.95 -38.61
N PHE A 3 30.01 -18.36 -39.62
CA PHE A 3 28.73 -17.71 -39.97
C PHE A 3 27.70 -17.79 -38.83
N VAL A 4 27.55 -18.96 -38.22
CA VAL A 4 26.63 -19.16 -37.10
C VAL A 4 27.04 -18.31 -35.90
N GLN A 5 28.34 -18.27 -35.59
CA GLN A 5 28.83 -17.42 -34.48
C GLN A 5 28.59 -15.93 -34.75
N THR A 6 28.75 -15.47 -36.00
CA THR A 6 28.49 -14.07 -36.36
C THR A 6 26.99 -13.75 -36.19
N MET A 7 26.08 -14.65 -36.60
CA MET A 7 24.65 -14.47 -36.43
C MET A 7 24.25 -14.43 -34.95
N LEU A 8 24.78 -15.34 -34.13
CA LEU A 8 24.51 -15.37 -32.70
C LEU A 8 25.06 -14.12 -31.99
N SER A 9 26.25 -13.65 -32.39
CA SER A 9 26.81 -12.41 -31.87
C SER A 9 25.97 -11.19 -32.23
N SER A 10 25.43 -11.12 -33.45
CA SER A 10 24.52 -10.06 -33.87
C SER A 10 23.21 -10.12 -33.06
N GLY A 11 22.67 -11.32 -32.83
CA GLY A 11 21.51 -11.51 -31.97
C GLY A 11 21.75 -11.05 -30.52
N ALA A 12 22.91 -11.39 -29.96
CA ALA A 12 23.31 -10.94 -28.62
C ALA A 12 23.43 -9.41 -28.53
N GLN A 13 23.95 -8.77 -29.60
CA GLN A 13 24.01 -7.32 -29.67
C GLN A 13 22.62 -6.68 -29.66
N HIS A 14 21.68 -7.15 -30.47
CA HIS A 14 20.31 -6.65 -30.47
C HIS A 14 19.60 -6.83 -29.12
N LEU A 15 19.85 -7.95 -28.43
CA LEU A 15 19.35 -8.16 -27.06
C LEU A 15 19.96 -7.14 -26.08
N ALA A 16 21.25 -6.88 -26.18
CA ALA A 16 21.93 -5.89 -25.34
C ALA A 16 21.40 -4.46 -25.59
N GLU A 17 21.12 -4.08 -26.83
CA GLU A 17 20.45 -2.82 -27.18
C GLU A 17 19.06 -2.71 -26.54
N SER A 18 18.36 -3.85 -26.40
CA SER A 18 17.10 -3.99 -25.67
C SER A 18 17.28 -4.16 -24.15
N LYS A 19 18.45 -3.90 -23.60
CA LYS A 19 18.81 -4.03 -22.19
C LYS A 19 18.77 -5.46 -21.63
N ALA A 20 18.79 -6.47 -22.51
CA ALA A 20 18.89 -7.87 -22.14
C ALA A 20 20.30 -8.39 -22.44
N VAL A 21 21.05 -8.79 -21.39
CA VAL A 21 22.41 -9.29 -21.51
C VAL A 21 22.41 -10.80 -21.37
N VAL A 22 22.89 -11.50 -22.42
CA VAL A 22 23.09 -12.96 -22.40
C VAL A 22 24.51 -13.30 -21.95
N LYS A 23 24.64 -14.34 -21.15
CA LYS A 23 25.94 -14.82 -20.64
C LYS A 23 26.65 -15.74 -21.61
N SER A 24 25.92 -16.35 -22.51
CA SER A 24 26.45 -17.29 -23.50
C SER A 24 25.75 -17.11 -24.84
N LEU A 25 26.48 -17.26 -25.94
CA LEU A 25 25.89 -17.22 -27.30
C LEU A 25 24.90 -18.36 -27.55
N THR A 26 25.06 -19.49 -26.89
CA THR A 26 24.12 -20.62 -26.96
C THR A 26 22.75 -20.25 -26.38
N ASP A 27 22.71 -19.33 -25.39
CA ASP A 27 21.47 -18.88 -24.80
C ASP A 27 20.60 -18.10 -25.79
N VAL A 28 21.20 -17.42 -26.78
CA VAL A 28 20.48 -16.72 -27.86
C VAL A 28 19.69 -17.69 -28.71
N GLU A 29 20.30 -18.82 -29.09
CA GLU A 29 19.64 -19.87 -29.87
C GLU A 29 18.50 -20.53 -29.07
N THR A 30 18.78 -20.87 -27.80
CA THR A 30 17.78 -21.47 -26.92
C THR A 30 16.60 -20.53 -26.69
N LEU A 31 16.85 -19.23 -26.48
CA LEU A 31 15.77 -18.23 -26.31
C LEU A 31 14.90 -18.12 -27.56
N GLY A 32 15.52 -18.12 -28.75
CA GLY A 32 14.80 -18.10 -30.03
C GLY A 32 13.94 -19.33 -30.30
N GLY A 33 14.26 -20.47 -29.69
CA GLY A 33 13.52 -21.73 -29.78
C GLY A 33 12.41 -21.92 -28.73
N THR A 34 12.23 -20.96 -27.80
CA THR A 34 11.21 -21.09 -26.74
C THR A 34 9.79 -21.01 -27.30
N THR A 35 8.93 -21.93 -26.87
CA THR A 35 7.52 -22.00 -27.29
C THR A 35 6.56 -21.59 -26.17
N VAL A 36 7.04 -21.50 -24.93
CA VAL A 36 6.27 -21.14 -23.74
C VAL A 36 7.07 -20.17 -22.89
N ILE A 37 6.43 -19.10 -22.44
CA ILE A 37 7.00 -18.13 -21.50
C ILE A 37 6.18 -18.17 -20.22
N ASN A 38 6.82 -18.55 -19.12
CA ASN A 38 6.25 -18.48 -17.78
C ASN A 38 6.79 -17.20 -17.11
N SER A 39 5.91 -16.24 -16.88
CA SER A 39 6.28 -14.98 -16.24
C SER A 39 5.67 -14.89 -14.85
N ASP A 40 6.46 -14.45 -13.88
CA ASP A 40 5.92 -14.02 -12.59
C ASP A 40 5.10 -12.73 -12.76
N LYS A 41 4.02 -12.60 -12.01
CA LYS A 41 3.16 -11.42 -12.06
C LYS A 41 3.81 -10.23 -11.35
N THR A 42 4.25 -10.44 -10.11
CA THR A 42 4.63 -9.34 -9.21
C THR A 42 6.04 -8.85 -9.50
N GLY A 43 6.18 -7.55 -9.79
CA GLY A 43 7.46 -6.92 -10.13
C GLY A 43 7.98 -7.23 -11.53
N THR A 44 7.25 -8.04 -12.33
CA THR A 44 7.58 -8.35 -13.73
C THR A 44 6.50 -7.82 -14.66
N LEU A 45 5.24 -8.26 -14.48
CA LEU A 45 4.08 -7.75 -15.23
C LEU A 45 3.46 -6.53 -14.54
N THR A 46 3.70 -6.37 -13.25
CA THR A 46 3.27 -5.23 -12.44
C THR A 46 4.49 -4.51 -11.87
N MET A 47 4.31 -3.27 -11.47
CA MET A 47 5.37 -2.45 -10.87
C MET A 47 5.59 -2.73 -9.38
N ASN A 48 4.95 -3.76 -8.83
CA ASN A 48 4.96 -4.04 -7.39
C ASN A 48 4.59 -2.82 -6.53
N ALA A 49 3.74 -1.96 -7.06
CA ALA A 49 3.21 -0.78 -6.37
C ALA A 49 1.73 -0.96 -6.08
N MET A 50 1.30 -0.48 -4.93
CA MET A 50 -0.09 -0.51 -4.50
C MET A 50 -0.64 0.92 -4.46
N THR A 51 -1.90 1.08 -4.86
CA THR A 51 -2.58 2.38 -4.82
C THR A 51 -3.98 2.19 -4.27
N SER A 52 -4.35 2.98 -3.27
CA SER A 52 -5.73 3.05 -2.78
C SER A 52 -6.58 3.80 -3.80
N VAL A 53 -7.54 3.12 -4.41
CA VAL A 53 -8.42 3.70 -5.45
C VAL A 53 -9.85 3.92 -4.99
N THR A 54 -10.25 3.22 -3.92
CA THR A 54 -11.60 3.30 -3.34
C THR A 54 -11.52 3.15 -1.84
N MET A 55 -12.32 3.89 -1.13
CA MET A 55 -12.51 3.83 0.31
C MET A 55 -14.00 3.72 0.63
N ILE A 56 -14.34 2.91 1.62
CA ILE A 56 -15.69 2.79 2.17
C ILE A 56 -15.63 3.16 3.63
N THR A 57 -16.34 4.17 4.03
CA THR A 57 -16.43 4.59 5.42
C THR A 57 -17.76 5.29 5.69
N GLY A 58 -18.28 5.19 6.92
CA GLY A 58 -19.56 5.79 7.29
C GLY A 58 -20.76 5.30 6.47
N GLY A 59 -20.64 4.18 5.75
CA GLY A 59 -21.68 3.66 4.86
C GLY A 59 -21.64 4.21 3.43
N SER A 60 -20.72 5.11 3.11
CA SER A 60 -20.57 5.72 1.78
C SER A 60 -19.28 5.29 1.06
N TRP A 61 -19.31 5.36 -0.28
CA TRP A 61 -18.19 5.02 -1.15
C TRP A 61 -17.47 6.29 -1.60
N TYR A 62 -16.15 6.28 -1.52
CA TYR A 62 -15.29 7.39 -1.93
C TYR A 62 -14.30 6.89 -2.97
N LYS A 63 -14.20 7.60 -4.09
CA LYS A 63 -13.16 7.37 -5.09
C LYS A 63 -11.94 8.19 -4.73
N ILE A 64 -10.76 7.56 -4.77
CA ILE A 64 -9.49 8.21 -4.48
C ILE A 64 -8.75 8.46 -5.77
N GLU A 65 -8.39 9.70 -6.04
CA GLU A 65 -7.62 10.09 -7.22
C GLU A 65 -6.12 10.05 -6.95
N GLY A 66 -5.35 10.01 -8.03
CA GLY A 66 -3.89 9.89 -8.02
C GLY A 66 -3.43 8.48 -8.34
N SER A 67 -2.13 8.32 -8.53
CA SER A 67 -1.47 7.05 -8.88
C SER A 67 -0.18 6.90 -8.10
N GLY A 68 0.32 5.68 -7.98
CA GLY A 68 1.55 5.40 -7.27
C GLY A 68 1.47 5.82 -5.80
N TYR A 69 2.56 6.40 -5.32
CA TYR A 69 2.70 6.86 -3.93
C TYR A 69 2.66 8.39 -3.80
N ALA A 70 2.12 9.10 -4.80
CA ALA A 70 1.88 10.53 -4.71
C ALA A 70 0.91 10.86 -3.57
N LYS A 71 1.34 11.68 -2.62
CA LYS A 71 0.56 12.11 -1.44
C LYS A 71 -0.56 13.10 -1.82
N SER A 72 -0.64 13.52 -3.08
CA SER A 72 -1.68 14.42 -3.62
C SER A 72 -2.78 13.65 -4.35
N GLY A 73 -3.99 14.22 -4.38
CA GLY A 73 -5.15 13.65 -5.06
C GLY A 73 -6.43 13.90 -4.26
N ALA A 74 -7.54 14.07 -4.97
CA ALA A 74 -8.84 14.31 -4.34
C ALA A 74 -9.48 13.01 -3.84
N ILE A 75 -10.28 13.13 -2.80
CA ILE A 75 -11.20 12.07 -2.34
C ILE A 75 -12.62 12.54 -2.72
N LEU A 76 -13.21 11.82 -3.65
CA LEU A 76 -14.52 12.15 -4.24
C LEU A 76 -15.60 11.26 -3.60
N GLY A 77 -16.52 11.88 -2.90
CA GLY A 77 -17.71 11.25 -2.33
C GLY A 77 -18.90 11.24 -3.27
N PRO A 78 -20.05 10.73 -2.79
CA PRO A 78 -21.32 10.78 -3.51
C PRO A 78 -21.72 12.24 -3.86
N ALA A 79 -22.33 12.41 -5.03
CA ALA A 79 -22.74 13.74 -5.49
C ALA A 79 -23.76 14.39 -4.55
N GLY A 80 -23.45 15.61 -4.10
CA GLY A 80 -24.33 16.40 -3.22
C GLY A 80 -24.15 16.12 -1.72
N GLU A 81 -23.26 15.22 -1.33
CA GLU A 81 -22.88 15.00 0.07
C GLU A 81 -21.67 15.87 0.44
N THR A 82 -21.66 16.38 1.68
CA THR A 82 -20.47 17.01 2.25
C THR A 82 -19.44 15.95 2.57
N THR A 83 -18.18 16.23 2.26
CA THR A 83 -17.07 15.33 2.62
C THR A 83 -16.99 15.23 4.15
N PRO A 84 -17.12 14.03 4.75
CA PRO A 84 -17.01 13.87 6.19
C PRO A 84 -15.57 14.11 6.65
N ASP A 85 -15.41 14.27 7.96
CA ASP A 85 -14.09 14.27 8.59
C ASP A 85 -13.51 12.86 8.58
N PHE A 86 -12.37 12.68 7.90
CA PHE A 86 -11.64 11.42 7.83
C PHE A 86 -10.52 11.30 8.85
N THR A 87 -10.36 12.27 9.77
CA THR A 87 -9.22 12.32 10.70
C THR A 87 -9.08 11.03 11.50
N GLY A 88 -10.15 10.51 12.06
CA GLY A 88 -10.11 9.27 12.84
C GLY A 88 -9.65 8.04 12.03
N LEU A 89 -10.13 7.92 10.79
CA LEU A 89 -9.69 6.87 9.87
C LEU A 89 -8.22 7.06 9.49
N ALA A 90 -7.83 8.28 9.14
CA ALA A 90 -6.47 8.61 8.72
C ALA A 90 -5.44 8.37 9.83
N LEU A 91 -5.78 8.69 11.08
CA LEU A 91 -4.95 8.34 12.25
C LEU A 91 -4.73 6.83 12.34
N GLY A 92 -5.79 6.03 12.19
CA GLY A 92 -5.69 4.57 12.18
C GLY A 92 -4.77 4.05 11.06
N LEU A 93 -4.88 4.60 9.85
CA LEU A 93 -4.04 4.25 8.70
C LEU A 93 -2.57 4.61 8.95
N ALA A 94 -2.29 5.77 9.52
CA ALA A 94 -0.95 6.24 9.83
C ALA A 94 -0.30 5.44 10.97
N LEU A 95 -1.03 5.20 12.06
CA LEU A 95 -0.52 4.57 13.28
C LEU A 95 -0.35 3.05 13.13
N CYS A 96 -1.28 2.39 12.43
CA CYS A 96 -1.25 0.94 12.21
C CYS A 96 -0.52 0.56 10.91
N SER A 97 0.60 1.21 10.62
CA SER A 97 1.48 0.92 9.48
C SER A 97 2.93 1.15 9.86
N ASP A 98 3.84 0.37 9.29
CA ASP A 98 5.30 0.49 9.48
C ASP A 98 6.00 1.09 8.27
N ALA A 99 5.32 1.19 7.13
CA ALA A 99 5.88 1.78 5.93
C ALA A 99 6.07 3.30 6.08
N THR A 100 7.10 3.81 5.39
CA THR A 100 7.33 5.25 5.20
C THR A 100 7.31 5.58 3.71
N VAL A 101 6.85 6.78 3.39
CA VAL A 101 6.77 7.28 2.02
C VAL A 101 7.43 8.65 1.98
N ALA A 102 8.53 8.77 1.23
CA ALA A 102 9.25 10.01 1.04
C ALA A 102 8.54 10.93 0.02
N ASP A 103 9.00 12.18 -0.07
CA ASP A 103 8.39 13.16 -0.98
C ASP A 103 8.70 12.89 -2.47
N ASP A 104 9.74 12.11 -2.74
CA ASP A 104 10.09 11.59 -4.07
C ASP A 104 9.31 10.31 -4.44
N GLU A 105 8.28 9.96 -3.68
CA GLU A 105 7.46 8.75 -3.82
C GLU A 105 8.23 7.42 -3.57
N SER A 106 9.46 7.47 -3.10
CA SER A 106 10.16 6.26 -2.66
C SER A 106 9.56 5.73 -1.36
N ILE A 107 9.53 4.40 -1.23
CA ILE A 107 8.94 3.72 -0.07
C ILE A 107 9.97 2.87 0.66
N ILE A 108 9.79 2.76 1.97
CA ILE A 108 10.45 1.78 2.81
C ILE A 108 9.35 1.00 3.54
N GLY A 109 9.38 -0.33 3.43
CA GLY A 109 8.39 -1.21 4.02
C GLY A 109 7.46 -1.88 3.01
N ASP A 110 6.33 -2.37 3.48
CA ASP A 110 5.36 -3.09 2.64
C ASP A 110 4.59 -2.15 1.70
N PRO A 111 4.45 -2.49 0.40
CA PRO A 111 3.72 -1.66 -0.58
C PRO A 111 2.26 -1.40 -0.20
N THR A 112 1.59 -2.35 0.44
CA THR A 112 0.19 -2.18 0.89
C THR A 112 0.11 -1.16 2.00
N GLU A 113 1.02 -1.23 2.98
CA GLU A 113 1.10 -0.22 4.05
C GLU A 113 1.45 1.17 3.53
N ALA A 114 2.37 1.25 2.56
CA ALA A 114 2.70 2.51 1.90
C ALA A 114 1.47 3.15 1.25
N ALA A 115 0.61 2.36 0.59
CA ALA A 115 -0.65 2.85 0.02
C ALA A 115 -1.62 3.39 1.09
N LEU A 116 -1.63 2.81 2.29
CA LEU A 116 -2.44 3.31 3.42
C LEU A 116 -1.88 4.61 3.98
N VAL A 117 -0.56 4.74 4.09
CA VAL A 117 0.13 5.98 4.49
C VAL A 117 -0.15 7.11 3.50
N VAL A 118 -0.10 6.81 2.20
CA VAL A 118 -0.48 7.78 1.14
C VAL A 118 -1.95 8.19 1.26
N LEU A 119 -2.86 7.26 1.56
CA LEU A 119 -4.26 7.58 1.78
C LEU A 119 -4.43 8.51 2.98
N ALA A 120 -3.73 8.26 4.11
CA ALA A 120 -3.73 9.17 5.25
C ALA A 120 -3.25 10.58 4.86
N ALA A 121 -2.17 10.69 4.09
CA ALA A 121 -1.66 11.97 3.62
C ALA A 121 -2.67 12.72 2.73
N LYS A 122 -3.41 12.02 1.86
CA LYS A 122 -4.47 12.63 1.02
C LYS A 122 -5.66 13.17 1.84
N THR A 123 -5.85 12.69 3.06
CA THR A 123 -6.83 13.26 4.01
C THR A 123 -6.26 14.37 4.89
N GLY A 124 -4.99 14.75 4.70
CA GLY A 124 -4.33 15.81 5.45
C GLY A 124 -3.58 15.35 6.71
N VAL A 125 -3.41 14.06 6.92
CA VAL A 125 -2.70 13.50 8.09
C VAL A 125 -1.30 13.03 7.67
N ASP A 126 -0.27 13.67 8.24
CA ASP A 126 1.13 13.23 8.09
C ASP A 126 1.42 12.06 9.02
N ALA A 127 1.83 10.91 8.45
CA ALA A 127 2.04 9.71 9.22
C ALA A 127 3.25 9.80 10.17
N GLU A 128 4.34 10.46 9.76
CA GLU A 128 5.54 10.58 10.58
C GLU A 128 5.34 11.55 11.75
N GLU A 129 4.64 12.65 11.50
CA GLU A 129 4.25 13.59 12.57
C GLU A 129 3.29 12.93 13.55
N THR A 130 2.30 12.20 13.04
CA THR A 130 1.32 11.47 13.85
C THR A 130 1.98 10.41 14.74
N ARG A 131 2.90 9.61 14.19
CA ARG A 131 3.64 8.59 14.96
C ARG A 131 4.54 9.17 16.04
N ARG A 132 5.10 10.36 15.79
CA ARG A 132 5.88 11.10 16.81
C ARG A 132 5.00 11.66 17.93
N ALA A 133 3.82 12.16 17.57
CA ALA A 133 2.86 12.70 18.54
C ALA A 133 2.17 11.62 19.37
N LEU A 134 1.93 10.44 18.77
CA LEU A 134 1.24 9.29 19.36
C LEU A 134 2.14 8.04 19.30
N PRO A 135 3.18 7.97 20.14
CA PRO A 135 4.10 6.84 20.14
C PRO A 135 3.38 5.53 20.42
N ARG A 136 3.85 4.46 19.77
CA ARG A 136 3.33 3.11 19.94
C ARG A 136 3.77 2.55 21.30
N LEU A 137 2.81 2.16 22.15
CA LEU A 137 3.04 1.50 23.44
C LEU A 137 3.27 0.00 23.28
N ALA A 138 2.48 -0.62 22.38
CA ALA A 138 2.55 -2.05 22.10
C ALA A 138 2.19 -2.34 20.66
N LEU A 139 2.58 -3.52 20.17
CA LEU A 139 2.38 -3.99 18.82
C LEU A 139 1.99 -5.47 18.83
N VAL A 140 0.95 -5.80 18.09
CA VAL A 140 0.73 -7.14 17.55
C VAL A 140 1.09 -7.04 16.06
N PRO A 141 2.23 -7.61 15.62
CA PRO A 141 2.66 -7.53 14.23
C PRO A 141 1.70 -8.29 13.31
N PHE A 142 1.69 -7.94 12.02
CA PHE A 142 0.88 -8.68 11.07
C PHE A 142 1.36 -10.14 10.98
N ASP A 143 0.40 -11.03 11.06
CA ASP A 143 0.60 -12.45 10.85
C ASP A 143 -0.40 -12.98 9.82
N SER A 144 0.08 -13.77 8.87
CA SER A 144 -0.75 -14.29 7.77
C SER A 144 -1.77 -15.36 8.22
N GLU A 145 -1.55 -16.02 9.34
CA GLU A 145 -2.49 -16.96 9.94
C GLU A 145 -3.63 -16.22 10.64
N TYR A 146 -3.29 -15.21 11.44
CA TYR A 146 -4.27 -14.38 12.16
C TYR A 146 -4.88 -13.28 11.28
N LYS A 147 -4.22 -12.91 10.17
CA LYS A 147 -4.65 -11.93 9.17
C LYS A 147 -4.96 -10.54 9.72
N PHE A 148 -4.34 -10.12 10.80
CA PHE A 148 -4.48 -8.77 11.33
C PHE A 148 -3.18 -8.27 11.99
N MET A 149 -3.11 -6.96 12.17
CA MET A 149 -2.11 -6.22 12.93
C MET A 149 -2.83 -5.27 13.88
N ALA A 150 -2.28 -5.04 15.05
CA ALA A 150 -2.80 -4.06 16.00
C ALA A 150 -1.68 -3.24 16.62
N THR A 151 -1.90 -1.94 16.78
CA THR A 151 -1.01 -1.03 17.49
C THR A 151 -1.77 -0.36 18.62
N PHE A 152 -1.09 -0.10 19.74
CA PHE A 152 -1.68 0.47 20.94
C PHE A 152 -1.00 1.78 21.26
N HIS A 153 -1.80 2.79 21.64
CA HIS A 153 -1.36 4.16 21.85
C HIS A 153 -2.05 4.78 23.06
N ASP A 154 -1.38 5.76 23.70
CA ASP A 154 -2.05 6.62 24.66
C ASP A 154 -3.06 7.52 23.94
N ARG A 155 -4.20 7.74 24.59
CA ARG A 155 -5.20 8.66 24.09
C ARG A 155 -4.80 10.11 24.45
N PRO A 156 -4.61 10.99 23.46
CA PRO A 156 -4.45 12.40 23.77
C PRO A 156 -5.79 13.02 24.17
N ASP A 157 -5.76 13.96 25.09
CA ASP A 157 -6.96 14.70 25.57
C ASP A 157 -7.72 15.43 24.45
N THR A 158 -7.08 15.59 23.28
CA THR A 158 -7.61 16.33 22.12
C THR A 158 -8.41 15.46 21.15
N ILE A 159 -8.40 14.14 21.28
CA ILE A 159 -9.24 13.27 20.44
C ILE A 159 -10.62 13.14 21.11
N ASP A 160 -11.54 14.02 20.75
CA ASP A 160 -12.96 13.88 21.03
C ASP A 160 -13.56 12.85 20.08
N GLY A 161 -14.13 11.79 20.63
CA GLY A 161 -14.83 10.78 19.87
C GLY A 161 -15.82 10.03 20.74
N PRO A 162 -16.99 9.62 20.20
CA PRO A 162 -18.06 9.01 20.99
C PRO A 162 -17.72 7.63 21.56
N VAL A 163 -16.55 7.09 21.25
CA VAL A 163 -16.28 5.65 21.45
C VAL A 163 -15.23 5.33 22.50
N VAL A 164 -14.44 6.29 22.98
CA VAL A 164 -13.31 5.93 23.85
C VAL A 164 -13.22 6.83 25.09
N HIS A 165 -13.69 6.34 26.23
CA HIS A 165 -13.42 6.92 27.56
C HIS A 165 -12.16 6.32 28.21
N GLU A 166 -11.49 5.38 27.55
CA GLU A 166 -10.33 4.68 28.05
C GLU A 166 -9.05 5.48 27.82
N PRO A 167 -8.04 5.37 28.69
CA PRO A 167 -6.77 6.09 28.57
C PRO A 167 -5.92 5.65 27.37
N HIS A 168 -6.22 4.48 26.81
CA HIS A 168 -5.51 3.90 25.68
C HIS A 168 -6.50 3.54 24.57
N PHE A 169 -6.00 3.54 23.33
CA PHE A 169 -6.76 3.05 22.19
C PHE A 169 -5.90 2.12 21.31
N ALA A 170 -6.56 1.29 20.52
CA ALA A 170 -5.92 0.42 19.56
C ALA A 170 -6.36 0.75 18.14
N CYS A 171 -5.40 0.76 17.21
CA CYS A 171 -5.66 0.75 15.79
C CYS A 171 -5.47 -0.68 15.27
N VAL A 172 -6.48 -1.22 14.61
CA VAL A 172 -6.46 -2.59 14.07
C VAL A 172 -6.69 -2.54 12.57
N LYS A 173 -5.86 -3.26 11.81
CA LYS A 173 -6.05 -3.49 10.37
C LYS A 173 -5.91 -4.97 10.05
N GLY A 174 -6.57 -5.44 9.01
CA GLY A 174 -6.47 -6.84 8.61
C GLY A 174 -7.51 -7.25 7.58
N GLY A 175 -7.67 -8.54 7.40
CA GLY A 175 -8.73 -9.10 6.57
C GLY A 175 -10.10 -8.65 7.07
N PRO A 176 -11.00 -8.17 6.19
CA PRO A 176 -12.28 -7.62 6.61
C PRO A 176 -13.14 -8.66 7.36
N ASP A 177 -13.09 -9.91 6.97
CA ASP A 177 -13.70 -11.04 7.66
C ASP A 177 -13.24 -11.12 9.12
N VAL A 178 -11.94 -11.09 9.34
CA VAL A 178 -11.32 -11.24 10.65
C VAL A 178 -11.53 -10.02 11.55
N VAL A 179 -11.46 -8.82 10.98
CA VAL A 179 -11.66 -7.58 11.76
C VAL A 179 -13.12 -7.40 12.13
N LEU A 180 -14.06 -7.65 11.20
CA LEU A 180 -15.50 -7.52 11.45
C LEU A 180 -15.99 -8.50 12.51
N ASP A 181 -15.50 -9.74 12.53
CA ASP A 181 -15.84 -10.73 13.54
C ASP A 181 -15.42 -10.32 14.97
N ARG A 182 -14.51 -9.36 15.09
CA ARG A 182 -14.03 -8.82 16.38
C ARG A 182 -14.72 -7.51 16.78
N CYS A 183 -15.53 -6.94 15.89
CA CYS A 183 -16.25 -5.70 16.18
C CYS A 183 -17.55 -6.01 16.92
N SER A 184 -17.82 -5.30 18.01
CA SER A 184 -19.10 -5.34 18.72
C SER A 184 -20.08 -4.26 18.22
N SER A 185 -19.56 -3.23 17.54
CA SER A 185 -20.34 -2.10 17.02
C SER A 185 -19.64 -1.50 15.80
N ALA A 186 -20.37 -0.69 15.06
CA ALA A 186 -19.84 0.05 13.92
C ALA A 186 -20.28 1.52 14.00
N LEU A 187 -19.35 2.42 13.72
CA LEU A 187 -19.65 3.84 13.60
C LEU A 187 -20.31 4.11 12.25
N ARG A 188 -21.50 4.68 12.24
CA ARG A 188 -22.20 5.07 11.02
C ARG A 188 -22.62 6.53 11.12
N HIS A 189 -22.19 7.35 10.14
CA HIS A 189 -22.48 8.80 10.09
C HIS A 189 -22.11 9.59 11.36
N GLY A 190 -21.10 9.12 12.11
CA GLY A 190 -20.65 9.77 13.34
C GLY A 190 -21.39 9.34 14.61
N GLU A 191 -22.28 8.33 14.52
CA GLU A 191 -23.04 7.74 15.65
C GLU A 191 -22.77 6.24 15.81
#